data_a3098386ab5929110b46bdb4889751c5
#
_entry.id   a3098386ab5929110b46bdb4889751c5
#
_cell.length_a   1.000
_cell.length_b   1.000
_cell.length_c   1.000
_cell.angle_alpha   90.00
_cell.angle_beta   90.00
_cell.angle_gamma   90.00
#
_symmetry.space_group_name_H-M   'P 1'
#
loop_
_entity.id
_entity.type
_entity.pdbx_description
1 polymer ?
#
loop_
_entity_poly.entity_id
_entity_poly.type
_entity_poly.pdbx_seq_one_letter_code
_entity_poly.pdbx_strand_id
1 'polypeptide(L)'
;VWWDADEQRVLELGTFPSFMQFSKAVKLDMVCKVKTVACEWIESYGMAVGQEVFRTVAGIGWLAGTIGTEVRLVPRKAVKMHLCQSMRAKDANIRQALIDRFGVVGTKKAPGPLFGVSSHYWAALAVAVYAAETPVKDGEFWIEDLRKRSII
;
A
#
# COMPACT_ATOMS: atom_id res chain seq x y z
N VAL A 1 1.51 -2.81 -6.21
CA VAL A 1 0.20 -3.13 -6.80
C VAL A 1 -0.41 -1.85 -7.35
N TRP A 2 -0.83 -1.88 -8.60
CA TRP A 2 -1.63 -0.84 -9.23
C TRP A 2 -3.08 -1.30 -9.21
N TRP A 3 -3.93 -0.54 -8.54
CA TRP A 3 -5.34 -0.82 -8.35
C TRP A 3 -6.18 0.24 -9.03
N ASP A 4 -7.09 -0.18 -9.89
CA ASP A 4 -8.13 0.67 -10.47
C ASP A 4 -9.36 0.60 -9.55
N ALA A 5 -9.65 1.69 -8.87
CA ALA A 5 -10.75 1.75 -7.91
C ALA A 5 -12.11 1.87 -8.61
N ASP A 6 -12.17 2.44 -9.79
CA ASP A 6 -13.38 2.63 -10.56
C ASP A 6 -13.80 1.30 -11.23
N GLU A 7 -12.85 0.60 -11.85
CA GLU A 7 -13.04 -0.71 -12.48
C GLU A 7 -12.94 -1.90 -11.50
N GLN A 8 -12.52 -1.65 -10.27
CA GLN A 8 -12.32 -2.64 -9.20
C GLN A 8 -11.46 -3.84 -9.64
N ARG A 9 -10.34 -3.55 -10.29
CA ARG A 9 -9.42 -4.57 -10.79
C ARG A 9 -7.95 -4.19 -10.59
N VAL A 10 -7.11 -5.22 -10.55
CA VAL A 10 -5.66 -5.04 -10.54
C VAL A 10 -5.18 -4.76 -11.97
N LEU A 11 -4.44 -3.67 -12.14
CA LEU A 11 -3.84 -3.29 -13.41
C LEU A 11 -2.45 -3.89 -13.58
N GLU A 12 -1.61 -3.79 -12.53
CA GLU A 12 -0.24 -4.25 -12.57
C GLU A 12 0.26 -4.71 -11.20
N LEU A 13 1.13 -5.70 -11.22
CA LEU A 13 1.81 -6.24 -10.06
C LEU A 13 3.31 -6.26 -10.31
N GLY A 14 4.08 -5.84 -9.32
CA GLY A 14 5.54 -5.88 -9.40
C GLY A 14 6.18 -6.05 -8.03
N THR A 15 7.32 -6.74 -8.01
CA THR A 15 8.20 -6.86 -6.86
C THR A 15 9.57 -6.32 -7.23
N PHE A 16 10.14 -5.52 -6.37
CA PHE A 16 11.46 -4.93 -6.59
C PHE A 16 12.39 -5.32 -5.45
N PRO A 17 13.61 -5.81 -5.75
CA PRO A 17 14.57 -6.23 -4.74
C PRO A 17 15.06 -5.10 -3.82
N SER A 18 14.91 -3.85 -4.25
CA SER A 18 15.28 -2.68 -3.45
C SER A 18 14.44 -1.46 -3.80
N PHE A 19 14.37 -0.51 -2.87
CA PHE A 19 13.72 0.79 -3.10
C PHE A 19 14.34 1.56 -4.29
N MET A 20 15.66 1.44 -4.49
CA MET A 20 16.34 2.08 -5.63
C MET A 20 15.88 1.49 -6.98
N GLN A 21 15.68 0.17 -7.06
CA GLN A 21 15.16 -0.45 -8.29
C GLN A 21 13.70 -0.07 -8.52
N PHE A 22 12.91 -0.01 -7.46
CA PHE A 22 11.54 0.48 -7.54
C PHE A 22 11.49 1.90 -8.09
N SER A 23 12.28 2.84 -7.56
CA SER A 23 12.26 4.23 -8.04
C SER A 23 12.70 4.40 -9.49
N LYS A 24 13.62 3.55 -9.96
CA LYS A 24 14.03 3.53 -11.38
C LYS A 24 12.95 2.94 -12.30
N ALA A 25 12.17 2.00 -11.79
CA ALA A 25 11.10 1.36 -12.53
C ALA A 25 9.81 2.20 -12.56
N VAL A 26 9.56 2.98 -11.50
CA VAL A 26 8.42 3.89 -11.44
C VAL A 26 8.73 5.11 -12.31
N LYS A 27 8.12 5.12 -13.47
CA LYS A 27 8.23 6.26 -14.39
C LYS A 27 7.39 7.43 -13.86
N LEU A 28 7.89 8.64 -14.06
CA LEU A 28 7.23 9.87 -13.62
C LEU A 28 5.81 10.00 -14.20
N ASP A 29 5.63 9.60 -15.46
CA ASP A 29 4.33 9.61 -16.14
C ASP A 29 3.32 8.62 -15.52
N MET A 30 3.79 7.55 -14.91
CA MET A 30 2.94 6.64 -14.15
C MET A 30 2.46 7.29 -12.85
N VAL A 31 3.34 7.93 -12.11
CA VAL A 31 3.00 8.60 -10.84
C VAL A 31 2.01 9.74 -11.06
N CYS A 32 2.15 10.50 -12.13
CA CYS A 32 1.24 11.60 -12.48
C CYS A 32 -0.20 11.13 -12.78
N LYS A 33 -0.40 9.84 -13.08
CA LYS A 33 -1.71 9.26 -13.39
C LYS A 33 -2.39 8.63 -12.18
N VAL A 34 -1.71 8.51 -11.05
CA VAL A 34 -2.25 7.91 -9.83
C VAL A 34 -2.85 8.98 -8.94
N LYS A 35 -4.07 8.72 -8.45
CA LYS A 35 -4.72 9.62 -7.47
C LYS A 35 -4.03 9.56 -6.12
N THR A 36 -3.55 8.38 -5.71
CA THR A 36 -2.95 8.16 -4.39
C THR A 36 -1.85 7.11 -4.47
N VAL A 37 -0.73 7.38 -3.86
CA VAL A 37 0.31 6.39 -3.56
C VAL A 37 0.17 6.02 -2.08
N ALA A 38 0.07 4.73 -1.78
CA ALA A 38 -0.07 4.26 -0.40
C ALA A 38 1.00 3.21 -0.07
N CYS A 39 1.49 3.26 1.15
CA CYS A 39 2.46 2.31 1.66
C CYS A 39 2.00 1.78 3.02
N GLU A 40 2.19 0.48 3.27
CA GLU A 40 1.96 -0.09 4.60
C GLU A 40 2.94 0.54 5.60
N TRP A 41 2.40 1.06 6.69
CA TRP A 41 3.18 1.67 7.76
C TRP A 41 3.40 0.70 8.92
N ILE A 42 4.64 0.68 9.42
CA ILE A 42 5.03 -0.12 10.57
C ILE A 42 4.81 0.73 11.83
N GLU A 43 3.94 0.25 12.72
CA GLU A 43 3.73 0.86 14.04
C GLU A 43 4.49 0.07 15.10
N SER A 44 5.16 0.77 15.99
CA SER A 44 5.73 0.19 17.21
C SER A 44 4.67 0.17 18.31
N TYR A 45 4.50 -0.99 18.94
CA TYR A 45 3.59 -1.18 20.08
C TYR A 45 4.36 -1.31 21.41
N GLY A 46 5.47 -0.60 21.55
CA GLY A 46 6.30 -0.64 22.75
C GLY A 46 7.30 -1.81 22.80
N MET A 47 7.35 -2.63 21.75
CA MET A 47 8.35 -3.69 21.62
C MET A 47 9.62 -3.17 20.96
N ALA A 48 10.75 -3.78 21.32
CA ALA A 48 12.02 -3.50 20.64
C ALA A 48 11.90 -3.84 19.15
N VAL A 49 12.38 -2.95 18.29
CA VAL A 49 12.39 -3.13 16.85
C VAL A 49 13.77 -3.49 16.35
N GLY A 50 13.85 -4.44 15.44
CA GLY A 50 15.09 -4.88 14.81
C GLY A 50 15.59 -3.91 13.73
N GLN A 51 16.85 -4.09 13.31
CA GLN A 51 17.49 -3.29 12.27
C GLN A 51 16.70 -3.24 10.97
N GLU A 52 15.99 -4.31 10.61
CA GLU A 52 15.19 -4.40 9.40
C GLU A 52 14.00 -3.40 9.39
N VAL A 53 13.42 -3.13 10.56
CA VAL A 53 12.37 -2.11 10.69
C VAL A 53 12.92 -0.73 10.37
N PHE A 54 14.10 -0.37 10.91
CA PHE A 54 14.73 0.91 10.62
C PHE A 54 15.06 1.06 9.13
N ARG A 55 15.56 0.01 8.49
CA ARG A 55 15.82 0.00 7.04
C ARG A 55 14.56 0.20 6.24
N THR A 56 13.48 -0.47 6.61
CA THR A 56 12.19 -0.34 5.95
C THR A 56 11.63 1.08 6.08
N VAL A 57 11.65 1.65 7.26
CA VAL A 57 11.19 3.04 7.51
C VAL A 57 12.03 4.04 6.73
N ALA A 58 13.36 3.90 6.74
CA ALA A 58 14.26 4.75 5.95
C ALA A 58 13.97 4.62 4.44
N GLY A 59 13.72 3.39 3.97
CA GLY A 59 13.35 3.13 2.58
C GLY A 59 12.02 3.78 2.18
N ILE A 60 11.01 3.73 3.04
CA ILE A 60 9.72 4.39 2.82
C ILE A 60 9.91 5.92 2.73
N GLY A 61 10.68 6.51 3.64
CA GLY A 61 10.98 7.94 3.63
C GLY A 61 11.73 8.38 2.36
N TRP A 62 12.74 7.60 1.97
CA TRP A 62 13.48 7.84 0.73
C TRP A 62 12.58 7.73 -0.51
N LEU A 63 11.74 6.70 -0.57
CA LEU A 63 10.79 6.50 -1.66
C LEU A 63 9.84 7.69 -1.80
N ALA A 64 9.25 8.11 -0.69
CA ALA A 64 8.32 9.22 -0.66
C ALA A 64 8.98 10.54 -1.11
N GLY A 65 10.24 10.78 -0.72
CA GLY A 65 11.03 11.92 -1.19
C GLY A 65 11.38 11.85 -2.69
N THR A 66 11.55 10.64 -3.23
CA THR A 66 11.98 10.44 -4.63
C THR A 66 10.81 10.49 -5.61
N ILE A 67 9.64 9.98 -5.23
CA ILE A 67 8.46 9.95 -6.11
C ILE A 67 7.92 11.36 -6.37
N GLY A 68 8.19 12.31 -5.49
CA GLY A 68 7.73 13.70 -5.66
C GLY A 68 6.22 13.90 -5.50
N THR A 69 5.49 12.87 -5.08
CA THR A 69 4.07 12.92 -4.74
C THR A 69 3.85 12.49 -3.31
N GLU A 70 2.67 12.80 -2.81
CA GLU A 70 2.28 12.46 -1.46
C GLU A 70 2.09 10.95 -1.30
N VAL A 71 2.72 10.37 -0.28
CA VAL A 71 2.59 8.94 0.04
C VAL A 71 1.79 8.79 1.33
N ARG A 72 0.64 8.14 1.22
CA ARG A 72 -0.21 7.81 2.36
C ARG A 72 0.36 6.63 3.12
N LEU A 73 0.62 6.82 4.40
CA LEU A 73 1.12 5.79 5.30
C LEU A 73 -0.05 5.10 6.01
N VAL A 74 -0.28 3.85 5.67
CA VAL A 74 -1.46 3.10 6.11
C VAL A 74 -1.09 2.07 7.17
N PRO A 75 -1.52 2.24 8.43
CA PRO A 75 -1.29 1.25 9.47
C PRO A 75 -2.03 -0.05 9.18
N ARG A 76 -1.36 -1.19 9.44
CA ARG A 76 -1.97 -2.51 9.23
C ARG A 76 -3.28 -2.72 10.00
N LYS A 77 -3.40 -2.14 11.21
CA LYS A 77 -4.63 -2.20 12.02
C LYS A 77 -5.81 -1.52 11.32
N ALA A 78 -5.55 -0.41 10.62
CA ALA A 78 -6.59 0.31 9.89
C ALA A 78 -7.15 -0.53 8.73
N VAL A 79 -6.26 -1.20 7.98
CA VAL A 79 -6.65 -2.14 6.93
C VAL A 79 -7.49 -3.30 7.48
N LYS A 80 -7.08 -3.90 8.61
CA LYS A 80 -7.83 -4.99 9.26
C LYS A 80 -9.22 -4.56 9.69
N MET A 81 -9.33 -3.39 10.30
CA MET A 81 -10.61 -2.85 10.72
C MET A 81 -11.53 -2.54 9.54
N HIS A 82 -10.96 -1.98 8.48
CA HIS A 82 -11.72 -1.62 7.29
C HIS A 82 -12.28 -2.86 6.56
N LEU A 83 -11.43 -3.84 6.31
CA LEU A 83 -11.81 -5.02 5.50
C LEU A 83 -12.51 -6.13 6.32
N CYS A 84 -12.13 -6.31 7.58
CA CYS A 84 -12.57 -7.45 8.38
C CYS A 84 -13.35 -7.08 9.65
N GLN A 85 -13.52 -5.79 9.94
CA GLN A 85 -14.16 -5.27 11.17
C GLN A 85 -13.52 -5.84 12.46
N SER A 86 -12.24 -6.25 12.38
CA SER A 86 -11.53 -6.88 13.49
C SER A 86 -10.02 -6.65 13.45
N MET A 87 -9.48 -6.06 14.50
CA MET A 87 -8.03 -5.91 14.66
C MET A 87 -7.28 -7.25 14.80
N ARG A 88 -7.99 -8.32 15.20
CA ARG A 88 -7.43 -9.67 15.33
C ARG A 88 -7.43 -10.46 14.02
N ALA A 89 -7.95 -9.88 12.93
CA ALA A 89 -7.97 -10.53 11.62
C ALA A 89 -6.56 -10.96 11.21
N LYS A 90 -6.47 -12.18 10.69
CA LYS A 90 -5.25 -12.75 10.10
C LYS A 90 -5.20 -12.43 8.60
N ASP A 91 -4.06 -12.64 7.96
CA ASP A 91 -3.88 -12.39 6.52
C ASP A 91 -4.84 -13.21 5.65
N ALA A 92 -5.19 -14.42 6.11
CA ALA A 92 -6.20 -15.24 5.47
C ALA A 92 -7.59 -14.59 5.47
N ASN A 93 -7.96 -13.88 6.55
CA ASN A 93 -9.22 -13.16 6.64
C ASN A 93 -9.24 -11.95 5.69
N ILE A 94 -8.13 -11.20 5.62
CA ILE A 94 -7.98 -10.08 4.68
C ILE A 94 -8.11 -10.57 3.24
N ARG A 95 -7.40 -11.65 2.90
CA ARG A 95 -7.49 -12.27 1.59
C ARG A 95 -8.92 -12.69 1.25
N GLN A 96 -9.61 -13.37 2.18
CA GLN A 96 -10.99 -13.81 1.96
C GLN A 96 -11.92 -12.61 1.76
N ALA A 97 -11.81 -11.56 2.59
CA ALA A 97 -12.60 -10.35 2.46
C ALA A 97 -12.43 -9.66 1.09
N LEU A 98 -11.21 -9.65 0.55
CA LEU A 98 -10.94 -9.12 -0.78
C LEU A 98 -11.56 -10.00 -1.88
N ILE A 99 -11.49 -11.33 -1.74
CA ILE A 99 -12.10 -12.27 -2.70
C ILE A 99 -13.63 -12.17 -2.67
N ASP A 100 -14.23 -12.12 -1.49
CA ASP A 100 -15.68 -12.01 -1.32
C ASP A 100 -16.22 -10.70 -1.92
N ARG A 101 -15.42 -9.65 -1.86
CA ARG A 101 -15.81 -8.32 -2.30
C ARG A 101 -15.61 -8.08 -3.80
N PHE A 102 -14.47 -8.49 -4.34
CA PHE A 102 -14.07 -8.18 -5.73
C PHE A 102 -14.11 -9.38 -6.66
N GLY A 103 -14.29 -10.58 -6.11
CA GLY A 103 -14.32 -11.81 -6.86
C GLY A 103 -13.01 -12.60 -6.82
N VAL A 104 -13.01 -13.72 -7.50
CA VAL A 104 -11.88 -14.66 -7.49
C VAL A 104 -10.70 -14.18 -8.34
N VAL A 105 -9.53 -14.70 -8.05
CA VAL A 105 -8.31 -14.46 -8.84
C VAL A 105 -8.50 -14.90 -10.30
N GLY A 106 -9.23 -16.00 -10.51
CA GLY A 106 -9.40 -16.57 -11.83
C GLY A 106 -8.18 -17.36 -12.30
N THR A 107 -8.16 -17.66 -13.58
CA THR A 107 -7.07 -18.42 -14.22
C THR A 107 -6.50 -17.63 -15.40
N LYS A 108 -5.37 -18.11 -15.98
CA LYS A 108 -4.79 -17.48 -17.18
C LYS A 108 -5.74 -17.47 -18.39
N LYS A 109 -6.64 -18.47 -18.48
CA LYS A 109 -7.63 -18.56 -19.56
C LYS A 109 -8.87 -17.70 -19.30
N ALA A 110 -9.22 -17.49 -18.03
CA ALA A 110 -10.36 -16.69 -17.59
C ALA A 110 -9.91 -15.84 -16.38
N PRO A 111 -9.19 -14.72 -16.63
CA PRO A 111 -8.68 -13.88 -15.54
C PRO A 111 -9.82 -13.18 -14.83
N GLY A 112 -9.80 -13.26 -13.48
CA GLY A 112 -10.72 -12.49 -12.63
C GLY A 112 -10.17 -11.09 -12.31
N PRO A 113 -10.94 -10.26 -11.59
CA PRO A 113 -10.52 -8.91 -11.21
C PRO A 113 -9.23 -8.87 -10.38
N LEU A 114 -8.95 -9.95 -9.64
CA LEU A 114 -7.77 -10.10 -8.80
C LEU A 114 -6.69 -11.00 -9.46
N PHE A 115 -6.70 -11.12 -10.77
CA PHE A 115 -5.76 -12.00 -11.47
C PHE A 115 -4.30 -11.64 -11.17
N GLY A 116 -3.49 -12.65 -10.86
CA GLY A 116 -2.08 -12.52 -10.52
C GLY A 116 -1.79 -12.24 -9.04
N VAL A 117 -2.78 -11.86 -8.24
CA VAL A 117 -2.58 -11.57 -6.83
C VAL A 117 -2.23 -12.84 -6.05
N SER A 118 -1.04 -12.85 -5.47
CA SER A 118 -0.52 -13.97 -4.67
C SER A 118 0.42 -13.46 -3.58
N SER A 119 0.74 -14.29 -2.58
CA SER A 119 1.74 -13.99 -1.55
C SER A 119 1.60 -12.55 -0.98
N HIS A 120 2.65 -11.75 -1.05
CA HIS A 120 2.70 -10.38 -0.50
C HIS A 120 1.81 -9.38 -1.24
N TYR A 121 1.37 -9.69 -2.47
CA TYR A 121 0.47 -8.79 -3.20
C TYR A 121 -0.88 -8.62 -2.52
N TRP A 122 -1.35 -9.60 -1.72
CA TRP A 122 -2.57 -9.47 -0.94
C TRP A 122 -2.51 -8.34 0.07
N ALA A 123 -1.38 -8.19 0.77
CA ALA A 123 -1.18 -7.09 1.71
C ALA A 123 -1.14 -5.74 0.99
N ALA A 124 -0.40 -5.66 -0.11
CA ALA A 124 -0.29 -4.44 -0.91
C ALA A 124 -1.64 -4.04 -1.54
N LEU A 125 -2.43 -5.01 -2.03
CA LEU A 125 -3.79 -4.76 -2.54
C LEU A 125 -4.71 -4.25 -1.43
N ALA A 126 -4.65 -4.85 -0.25
CA ALA A 126 -5.45 -4.41 0.91
C ALA A 126 -5.16 -2.96 1.30
N VAL A 127 -3.89 -2.54 1.24
CA VAL A 127 -3.48 -1.14 1.46
C VAL A 127 -4.02 -0.22 0.36
N ALA A 128 -3.94 -0.64 -0.91
CA ALA A 128 -4.44 0.13 -2.04
C ALA A 128 -5.97 0.34 -1.97
N VAL A 129 -6.71 -0.73 -1.66
CA VAL A 129 -8.17 -0.68 -1.47
C VAL A 129 -8.54 0.26 -0.31
N TYR A 130 -7.88 0.10 0.84
CA TYR A 130 -8.09 0.99 1.98
C TYR A 130 -7.86 2.46 1.60
N ALA A 131 -6.76 2.75 0.92
CA ALA A 131 -6.40 4.10 0.53
C ALA A 131 -7.37 4.71 -0.48
N ALA A 132 -7.92 3.91 -1.39
CA ALA A 132 -8.91 4.37 -2.37
C ALA A 132 -10.28 4.66 -1.75
N GLU A 133 -10.67 3.92 -0.70
CA GLU A 133 -12.03 3.97 -0.14
C GLU A 133 -12.17 4.85 1.09
N THR A 134 -11.07 5.23 1.71
CA THR A 134 -11.11 6.03 2.93
C THR A 134 -10.53 7.42 2.71
N PRO A 135 -11.18 8.47 3.27
CA PRO A 135 -10.58 9.80 3.26
C PRO A 135 -9.29 9.78 4.07
N VAL A 136 -8.41 10.68 3.71
CA VAL A 136 -7.18 10.91 4.47
C VAL A 136 -7.53 11.53 5.81
N LYS A 137 -6.94 11.02 6.88
CA LYS A 137 -7.09 11.59 8.22
C LYS A 137 -5.86 12.43 8.56
N ASP A 138 -6.08 13.45 9.38
CA ASP A 138 -4.98 14.25 9.91
C ASP A 138 -3.93 13.37 10.60
N GLY A 139 -2.68 13.57 10.25
CA GLY A 139 -1.56 12.78 10.75
C GLY A 139 -1.23 11.50 9.95
N GLU A 140 -2.01 11.12 8.94
CA GLU A 140 -1.64 10.03 8.00
C GLU A 140 -0.59 10.48 6.97
N PHE A 141 -0.28 11.77 6.87
CA PHE A 141 0.74 12.34 5.99
C PHE A 141 1.92 12.92 6.77
N TRP A 142 2.97 12.18 6.79
CA TRP A 142 4.21 12.65 7.41
C TRP A 142 4.98 13.65 6.58
N ILE A 143 4.91 13.54 5.27
CA ILE A 143 5.84 14.23 4.38
C ILE A 143 5.41 15.66 4.12
N GLU A 144 4.12 15.90 4.05
CA GLU A 144 3.62 17.26 3.95
C GLU A 144 3.91 18.06 5.22
N ASP A 145 3.74 17.44 6.39
CA ASP A 145 4.03 18.06 7.69
C ASP A 145 5.54 18.33 7.87
N LEU A 146 6.40 17.43 7.41
CA LEU A 146 7.85 17.64 7.40
C LEU A 146 8.27 18.74 6.42
N ARG A 147 7.68 18.81 5.23
CA ARG A 147 7.94 19.90 4.28
C ARG A 147 7.49 21.26 4.82
N LYS A 148 6.33 21.32 5.47
CA LYS A 148 5.84 22.53 6.13
C LYS A 148 6.70 22.98 7.31
N ARG A 149 7.33 22.03 8.02
CA ARG A 149 8.23 22.30 9.16
C ARG A 149 9.69 22.53 8.75
N SER A 150 10.09 22.12 7.55
CA SER A 150 11.46 22.29 7.03
C SER A 150 11.67 23.64 6.32
N ILE A 151 10.76 24.58 6.47
CA ILE A 151 10.99 25.98 6.11
C ILE A 151 11.70 26.61 7.30
N ILE A 152 12.98 26.31 7.45
CA ILE A 152 13.95 27.09 8.23
C ILE A 152 15.01 27.55 7.24
#